data_4e57507ba65912ca5b6f2e45cdc6c46b
#
_entry.id   4e57507ba65912ca5b6f2e45cdc6c46b
#
_cell.length_a   1.000
_cell.length_b   1.000
_cell.length_c   1.000
_cell.angle_alpha   90.00
_cell.angle_beta   90.00
_cell.angle_gamma   90.00
#
_symmetry.space_group_name_H-M   'P 1'
#
loop_
_entity.id
_entity.type
_entity.pdbx_description
1 polymer ?
#
loop_
_entity_poly.entity_id
_entity_poly.type
_entity_poly.pdbx_seq_one_letter_code
_entity_poly.pdbx_strand_id
1 'polypeptide(L)'
;SNNLTKEEQIKKGKGTQQKGDWCELIAAAHFRKNNYHIFYKMSGPIDLILVHQKTGETRYIDVKYKNTRQGMKTKGRRINRPITTPLKNKIKIEAIYVGDDCQIEQAYSKGVKQWHKEFKAVKNSLGQYTGEVIRK
;
A
#
# COMPACT_ATOMS: atom_id res chain seq x y z
N SER A 1 -4.35 -27.63 -4.54
CA SER A 1 -3.42 -28.51 -3.90
C SER A 1 -2.02 -27.94 -3.98
N ASN A 2 -1.33 -28.02 -2.90
CA ASN A 2 -0.08 -27.28 -2.73
C ASN A 2 1.11 -28.20 -2.54
N ASN A 3 1.19 -29.24 -3.35
CA ASN A 3 2.30 -30.19 -3.31
C ASN A 3 3.50 -29.65 -4.07
N LEU A 4 3.96 -28.46 -3.68
CA LEU A 4 5.18 -27.88 -4.24
C LEU A 4 6.40 -28.59 -3.66
N THR A 5 7.40 -28.82 -4.50
CA THR A 5 8.71 -29.29 -4.03
C THR A 5 9.36 -28.20 -3.16
N LYS A 6 10.35 -28.59 -2.36
CA LYS A 6 11.10 -27.64 -1.54
C LYS A 6 11.76 -26.55 -2.39
N GLU A 7 12.31 -26.93 -3.55
CA GLU A 7 12.95 -26.00 -4.48
C GLU A 7 11.94 -25.01 -5.07
N GLU A 8 10.75 -25.49 -5.45
CA GLU A 8 9.68 -24.63 -5.95
C GLU A 8 9.19 -23.65 -4.89
N GLN A 9 9.08 -24.08 -3.63
CA GLN A 9 8.71 -23.21 -2.52
C GLN A 9 9.74 -22.10 -2.29
N ILE A 10 11.03 -22.42 -2.36
CA ILE A 10 12.12 -21.44 -2.22
C ILE A 10 12.05 -20.42 -3.37
N LYS A 11 11.90 -20.90 -4.60
CA LYS A 11 11.77 -20.04 -5.77
C LYS A 11 10.56 -19.11 -5.68
N LYS A 12 9.43 -19.62 -5.23
CA LYS A 12 8.21 -18.84 -5.02
C LYS A 12 8.42 -17.77 -3.95
N GLY A 13 9.09 -18.10 -2.85
CA GLY A 13 9.40 -17.14 -1.78
C GLY A 13 10.28 -16.00 -2.27
N LYS A 14 11.32 -16.31 -3.05
CA LYS A 14 12.20 -15.29 -3.66
C LYS A 14 11.42 -14.37 -4.59
N GLY A 15 10.54 -14.90 -5.45
CA GLY A 15 9.71 -14.13 -6.34
C GLY A 15 8.75 -13.21 -5.58
N THR A 16 8.19 -13.68 -4.48
CA THR A 16 7.31 -12.87 -3.62
C THR A 16 8.08 -11.74 -2.96
N GLN A 17 9.29 -12.00 -2.47
CA GLN A 17 10.14 -10.97 -1.87
C GLN A 17 10.54 -9.90 -2.88
N GLN A 18 10.95 -10.29 -4.08
CA GLN A 18 11.28 -9.36 -5.15
C GLN A 18 10.10 -8.48 -5.52
N LYS A 19 8.91 -9.07 -5.62
CA LYS A 19 7.69 -8.33 -5.90
C LYS A 19 7.37 -7.32 -4.79
N GLY A 20 7.53 -7.72 -3.54
CA GLY A 20 7.34 -6.84 -2.40
C GLY A 20 8.31 -5.67 -2.41
N ASP A 21 9.59 -5.94 -2.67
CA ASP A 21 10.62 -4.91 -2.76
C ASP A 21 10.34 -3.93 -3.91
N TRP A 22 9.91 -4.45 -5.05
CA TRP A 22 9.51 -3.62 -6.19
C TRP A 22 8.33 -2.71 -5.83
N CYS A 23 7.31 -3.23 -5.16
CA CYS A 23 6.17 -2.43 -4.70
C CYS A 23 6.60 -1.30 -3.78
N GLU A 24 7.51 -1.56 -2.86
CA GLU A 24 8.02 -0.54 -1.94
C GLU A 24 8.77 0.56 -2.69
N LEU A 25 9.55 0.21 -3.70
CA LEU A 25 10.27 1.19 -4.53
C LEU A 25 9.29 2.06 -5.33
N ILE A 26 8.26 1.47 -5.92
CA ILE A 26 7.23 2.22 -6.66
C ILE A 26 6.47 3.16 -5.73
N ALA A 27 6.05 2.68 -4.57
CA ALA A 27 5.38 3.51 -3.57
C ALA A 27 6.27 4.66 -3.10
N ALA A 28 7.53 4.38 -2.81
CA ALA A 28 8.49 5.39 -2.39
C ALA A 28 8.69 6.47 -3.48
N ALA A 29 8.83 6.07 -4.73
CA ALA A 29 8.97 7.00 -5.85
C ALA A 29 7.73 7.91 -5.99
N HIS A 30 6.54 7.33 -5.86
CA HIS A 30 5.29 8.07 -5.89
C HIS A 30 5.23 9.15 -4.80
N PHE A 31 5.50 8.77 -3.56
CA PHE A 31 5.45 9.72 -2.45
C PHE A 31 6.58 10.74 -2.50
N ARG A 32 7.76 10.36 -2.98
CA ARG A 32 8.85 11.33 -3.16
C ARG A 32 8.47 12.41 -4.19
N LYS A 33 7.80 12.02 -5.27
CA LYS A 33 7.26 12.95 -6.27
C LYS A 33 6.24 13.91 -5.64
N ASN A 34 5.49 13.46 -4.64
CA ASN A 34 4.47 14.24 -3.96
C ASN A 34 4.98 14.96 -2.70
N ASN A 35 6.25 15.29 -2.66
CA ASN A 35 6.90 16.13 -1.64
C ASN A 35 7.05 15.49 -0.26
N TYR A 36 7.20 14.18 -0.21
CA TYR A 36 7.52 13.47 1.03
C TYR A 36 8.97 13.06 1.09
N HIS A 37 9.58 13.22 2.26
CA HIS A 37 10.80 12.50 2.60
C HIS A 37 10.44 11.06 2.94
N ILE A 38 11.28 10.12 2.50
CA ILE A 38 11.01 8.69 2.62
C ILE A 38 12.01 8.07 3.59
N PHE A 39 11.49 7.33 4.56
CA PHE A 39 12.32 6.56 5.48
C PHE A 39 11.94 5.09 5.32
N TYR A 40 12.93 4.27 5.00
CA TYR A 40 12.76 2.83 4.85
C TYR A 40 12.94 2.13 6.18
N LYS A 41 12.17 1.06 6.39
CA LYS A 41 12.36 0.24 7.60
C LYS A 41 13.64 -0.58 7.53
N MET A 42 14.29 -0.73 8.66
CA MET A 42 15.26 -1.80 8.87
C MET A 42 14.57 -3.08 9.33
N SER A 43 13.50 -2.95 10.13
CA SER A 43 12.69 -4.06 10.62
C SER A 43 11.30 -3.56 11.02
N GLY A 44 10.39 -4.49 11.28
CA GLY A 44 9.07 -4.18 11.80
C GLY A 44 7.97 -4.14 10.73
N PRO A 45 6.74 -3.84 11.15
CA PRO A 45 5.56 -3.97 10.31
C PRO A 45 5.27 -2.77 9.39
N ILE A 46 5.95 -1.65 9.60
CA ILE A 46 5.78 -0.45 8.78
C ILE A 46 6.84 -0.48 7.69
N ASP A 47 6.41 -0.43 6.42
CA ASP A 47 7.34 -0.51 5.30
C ASP A 47 8.01 0.83 5.01
N LEU A 48 7.25 1.92 5.05
CA LEU A 48 7.74 3.27 4.80
C LEU A 48 7.19 4.23 5.85
N ILE A 49 8.02 5.17 6.26
CA ILE A 49 7.58 6.34 7.02
C ILE A 49 7.77 7.55 6.11
N LEU A 50 6.71 8.33 5.96
CA LEU A 50 6.70 9.52 5.12
C LEU A 50 6.62 10.76 6.00
N VAL A 51 7.44 11.74 5.69
CA VAL A 51 7.36 13.06 6.34
C VAL A 51 7.23 14.10 5.25
N HIS A 52 6.12 14.85 5.26
CA HIS A 52 5.89 15.88 4.25
C HIS A 52 6.88 17.02 4.45
N GLN A 53 7.61 17.38 3.39
CA GLN A 53 8.73 18.31 3.49
C GLN A 53 8.30 19.74 3.83
N LYS A 54 7.03 20.12 3.59
CA LYS A 54 6.52 21.46 3.90
C LYS A 54 5.78 21.51 5.24
N THR A 55 4.95 20.49 5.52
CA THR A 55 4.05 20.51 6.69
C THR A 55 4.58 19.71 7.87
N GLY A 56 5.55 18.81 7.64
CA GLY A 56 6.02 17.86 8.65
C GLY A 56 5.04 16.74 8.96
N GLU A 57 3.93 16.64 8.23
CA GLU A 57 2.97 15.54 8.41
C GLU A 57 3.67 14.20 8.25
N THR A 58 3.47 13.32 9.21
CA THR A 58 4.05 11.98 9.22
C THR A 58 2.98 10.94 8.89
N ARG A 59 3.31 10.03 7.96
CA ARG A 59 2.42 8.93 7.57
C ARG A 59 3.18 7.62 7.66
N TYR A 60 2.48 6.58 8.11
CA TYR A 60 3.02 5.23 8.26
C TYR A 60 2.37 4.33 7.21
N ILE A 61 3.18 3.72 6.36
CA ILE A 61 2.70 3.01 5.17
C ILE A 61 3.05 1.53 5.24
N ASP A 62 2.04 0.70 4.99
CA ASP A 62 2.18 -0.73 4.73
C ASP A 62 1.92 -0.93 3.22
N VAL A 63 2.97 -1.29 2.50
CA VAL A 63 2.91 -1.45 1.04
C VAL A 63 2.52 -2.88 0.71
N LYS A 64 1.55 -3.03 -0.19
CA LYS A 64 1.05 -4.32 -0.64
C LYS A 64 1.00 -4.38 -2.16
N TYR A 65 1.23 -5.58 -2.71
CA TYR A 65 0.96 -5.82 -4.12
C TYR A 65 -0.55 -5.93 -4.35
N LYS A 66 -1.04 -5.29 -5.40
CA LYS A 66 -2.46 -5.35 -5.76
C LYS A 66 -2.77 -6.70 -6.41
N ASN A 67 -3.51 -7.55 -5.69
CA ASN A 67 -4.12 -8.75 -6.23
C ASN A 67 -5.59 -8.48 -6.54
N THR A 68 -6.09 -9.06 -7.60
CA THR A 68 -7.48 -8.90 -8.03
C THR A 68 -8.23 -10.22 -7.96
N ARG A 69 -9.53 -10.12 -7.71
CA ARG A 69 -10.40 -11.30 -7.66
C ARG A 69 -10.63 -11.86 -9.04
N GLN A 70 -10.71 -13.20 -9.13
CA GLN A 70 -10.94 -13.93 -10.37
C GLN A 70 -12.38 -14.45 -10.49
N GLY A 71 -13.17 -14.37 -9.43
CA GLY A 71 -14.58 -14.80 -9.44
C GLY A 71 -15.45 -13.94 -10.36
N MET A 72 -16.45 -14.55 -11.03
CA MET A 72 -17.25 -13.87 -12.07
C MET A 72 -17.93 -12.58 -11.60
N LYS A 73 -18.49 -12.57 -10.39
CA LYS A 73 -19.20 -11.40 -9.85
C LYS A 73 -18.28 -10.28 -9.37
N THR A 74 -17.05 -10.63 -9.02
CA THR A 74 -16.09 -9.70 -8.40
C THR A 74 -14.79 -9.58 -9.17
N LYS A 75 -14.74 -10.13 -10.38
CA LYS A 75 -13.55 -10.15 -11.23
C LYS A 75 -12.98 -8.74 -11.41
N GLY A 76 -11.70 -8.61 -11.20
CA GLY A 76 -10.98 -7.34 -11.32
C GLY A 76 -11.03 -6.46 -10.07
N ARG A 77 -11.84 -6.79 -9.07
CA ARG A 77 -11.84 -6.05 -7.81
C ARG A 77 -10.60 -6.39 -6.99
N ARG A 78 -10.02 -5.37 -6.39
CA ARG A 78 -8.85 -5.54 -5.52
C ARG A 78 -9.21 -6.39 -4.30
N ILE A 79 -8.31 -7.33 -3.97
CA ILE A 79 -8.38 -8.08 -2.73
C ILE A 79 -7.75 -7.24 -1.63
N ASN A 80 -8.57 -6.80 -0.67
CA ASN A 80 -8.08 -6.05 0.48
C ASN A 80 -7.56 -7.01 1.55
N ARG A 81 -6.37 -6.73 2.07
CA ARG A 81 -5.78 -7.49 3.16
C ARG A 81 -5.74 -6.64 4.42
N PRO A 82 -6.20 -7.17 5.57
CA PRO A 82 -6.18 -6.40 6.81
C PRO A 82 -4.74 -6.18 7.30
N ILE A 83 -4.54 -5.06 7.98
CA ILE A 83 -3.31 -4.81 8.72
C ILE A 83 -3.44 -5.56 10.04
N THR A 84 -2.54 -6.53 10.27
CA THR A 84 -2.65 -7.48 11.38
C THR A 84 -1.75 -7.19 12.58
N THR A 85 -0.85 -6.21 12.47
CA THR A 85 0.04 -5.87 13.58
C THR A 85 -0.72 -5.22 14.74
N PRO A 86 -0.35 -5.54 16.00
CA PRO A 86 -0.90 -4.81 17.17
C PRO A 86 -0.64 -3.31 17.13
N LEU A 87 0.41 -2.86 16.45
CA LEU A 87 0.75 -1.45 16.32
C LEU A 87 -0.37 -0.62 15.68
N LYS A 88 -1.22 -1.24 14.84
CA LYS A 88 -2.36 -0.58 14.21
C LYS A 88 -3.36 0.04 15.20
N ASN A 89 -3.36 -0.46 16.45
CA ASN A 89 -4.25 0.05 17.49
C ASN A 89 -3.66 1.28 18.20
N LYS A 90 -2.39 1.58 17.98
CA LYS A 90 -1.66 2.69 18.61
C LYS A 90 -1.40 3.83 17.63
N ILE A 91 -1.15 3.50 16.37
CA ILE A 91 -0.89 4.48 15.31
C ILE A 91 -1.71 4.13 14.09
N LYS A 92 -1.95 5.13 13.26
CA LYS A 92 -2.65 4.94 11.98
C LYS A 92 -1.66 4.44 10.94
N ILE A 93 -1.85 3.20 10.50
CA ILE A 93 -1.08 2.61 9.40
C ILE A 93 -1.98 2.56 8.18
N GLU A 94 -1.50 3.10 7.07
CA GLU A 94 -2.23 3.13 5.80
C GLU A 94 -1.74 2.00 4.91
N ALA A 95 -2.65 1.23 4.34
CA ALA A 95 -2.31 0.23 3.33
C ALA A 95 -2.30 0.88 1.95
N ILE A 96 -1.19 0.75 1.26
CA ILE A 96 -1.01 1.25 -0.11
C ILE A 96 -0.78 0.06 -1.02
N TYR A 97 -1.58 -0.04 -2.08
CA TYR A 97 -1.51 -1.13 -3.05
C TYR A 97 -0.85 -0.66 -4.33
N VAL A 98 0.10 -1.44 -4.81
CA VAL A 98 0.81 -1.17 -6.07
C VAL A 98 0.42 -2.24 -7.08
N GLY A 99 -0.10 -1.82 -8.22
CA GLY A 99 -0.46 -2.70 -9.33
C GLY A 99 0.69 -2.91 -10.31
N ASP A 100 0.54 -3.91 -11.19
CA ASP A 100 1.53 -4.19 -12.23
C ASP A 100 1.74 -3.02 -13.19
N ASP A 101 0.75 -2.15 -13.31
CA ASP A 101 0.80 -0.92 -14.09
C ASP A 101 1.48 0.24 -13.37
N CYS A 102 2.10 -0.01 -12.22
CA CYS A 102 2.72 0.99 -11.34
C CYS A 102 1.72 2.00 -10.74
N GLN A 103 0.43 1.74 -10.85
CA GLN A 103 -0.59 2.59 -10.24
C GLN A 103 -0.72 2.30 -8.74
N ILE A 104 -0.95 3.35 -7.98
CA ILE A 104 -1.06 3.27 -6.53
C ILE A 104 -2.51 3.48 -6.13
N GLU A 105 -3.01 2.56 -5.30
CA GLU A 105 -4.34 2.66 -4.71
C GLU A 105 -4.24 2.66 -3.20
N GLN A 106 -4.99 3.55 -2.58
CA GLN A 106 -5.10 3.60 -1.14
C GLN A 106 -6.26 2.71 -0.68
N ALA A 107 -6.01 1.87 0.33
CA ALA A 107 -7.06 1.07 0.91
C ALA A 107 -7.90 1.90 1.87
N TYR A 108 -9.21 1.74 1.77
CA TYR A 108 -10.15 2.28 2.74
C TYR A 108 -10.44 1.21 3.78
N SER A 109 -9.88 1.34 4.97
CA SER A 109 -10.28 0.54 6.12
C SER A 109 -11.32 1.31 6.95
N LYS A 110 -11.99 0.61 7.87
CA LYS A 110 -13.01 1.25 8.73
C LYS A 110 -12.49 2.50 9.46
N GLY A 111 -11.22 2.51 9.86
CA GLY A 111 -10.60 3.68 10.49
C GLY A 111 -10.35 4.85 9.54
N VAL A 112 -10.38 4.61 8.24
CA VAL A 112 -10.12 5.61 7.21
C VAL A 112 -11.36 6.44 6.89
N LYS A 113 -12.56 5.98 7.26
CA LYS A 113 -13.77 6.80 7.07
C LYS A 113 -13.69 8.14 7.80
N GLN A 114 -13.10 8.16 8.99
CA GLN A 114 -12.91 9.40 9.74
C GLN A 114 -11.82 10.28 9.12
N TRP A 115 -10.78 9.65 8.59
CA TRP A 115 -9.73 10.33 7.86
C TRP A 115 -10.25 11.01 6.59
N HIS A 116 -11.21 10.40 5.87
CA HIS A 116 -11.87 10.99 4.72
C HIS A 116 -12.68 12.24 5.04
N LYS A 117 -13.11 12.41 6.26
CA LYS A 117 -13.76 13.65 6.68
C LYS A 117 -12.79 14.82 6.70
N GLU A 118 -11.52 14.56 6.94
CA GLU A 118 -10.46 15.56 7.03
C GLU A 118 -9.68 15.73 5.73
N PHE A 119 -9.61 14.69 4.93
CA PHE A 119 -8.83 14.66 3.70
C PHE A 119 -9.69 14.20 2.53
N LYS A 120 -9.49 14.83 1.40
CA LYS A 120 -10.12 14.42 0.15
C LYS A 120 -9.12 13.58 -0.64
N ALA A 121 -9.49 12.34 -0.96
CA ALA A 121 -8.70 11.50 -1.83
C ALA A 121 -8.79 12.00 -3.27
N VAL A 122 -7.67 12.06 -3.95
CA VAL A 122 -7.59 12.49 -5.34
C VAL A 122 -7.88 11.31 -6.26
N LYS A 123 -8.76 11.54 -7.24
CA LYS A 123 -9.05 10.58 -8.31
C LYS A 123 -8.46 11.07 -9.61
N ASN A 124 -7.99 10.13 -10.44
CA ASN A 124 -7.62 10.44 -11.81
C ASN A 124 -8.87 10.57 -12.70
N SER A 125 -8.66 10.82 -14.00
CA SER A 125 -9.75 10.96 -14.99
C SER A 125 -10.60 9.69 -15.15
N LEU A 126 -10.08 8.52 -14.77
CA LEU A 126 -10.79 7.24 -14.82
C LEU A 126 -11.55 6.94 -13.52
N GLY A 127 -11.57 7.85 -12.56
CA GLY A 127 -12.21 7.64 -11.27
C GLY A 127 -11.43 6.78 -10.29
N GLN A 128 -10.16 6.47 -10.59
CA GLN A 128 -9.28 5.68 -9.73
C GLN A 128 -8.58 6.60 -8.74
N TYR A 129 -8.41 6.11 -7.51
CA TYR A 129 -7.64 6.85 -6.51
C TYR A 129 -6.15 6.81 -6.82
N THR A 130 -5.49 7.94 -6.78
CA THR A 130 -4.07 8.10 -7.14
C THR A 130 -3.13 7.86 -5.96
N GLY A 131 -3.66 7.74 -4.75
CA GLY A 131 -2.87 7.72 -3.53
C GLY A 131 -2.55 9.12 -2.99
N GLU A 132 -2.85 10.16 -3.74
CA GLU A 132 -2.72 11.54 -3.29
C GLU A 132 -3.93 11.94 -2.44
N VAL A 133 -3.72 12.85 -1.51
CA VAL A 133 -4.78 13.40 -0.68
C VAL A 133 -4.63 14.89 -0.54
N ILE A 134 -5.77 15.57 -0.43
CA ILE A 134 -5.82 17.01 -0.19
C ILE A 134 -6.57 17.22 1.12
N ARG A 135 -6.03 18.04 2.00
CA ARG A 135 -6.72 18.42 3.22
C ARG A 135 -7.93 19.28 2.88
N LYS A 136 -9.05 18.87 3.40
CA LYS A 136 -10.29 19.64 3.22
C LYS A 136 -10.25 20.99 3.93
#